data_af72407d1a2471b8eec2380c183757f5
#
_entry.id   af72407d1a2471b8eec2380c183757f5
#
_cell.length_a   1.000
_cell.length_b   1.000
_cell.length_c   1.000
_cell.angle_alpha   90.00
_cell.angle_beta   90.00
_cell.angle_gamma   90.00
#
_symmetry.space_group_name_H-M   'P 1'
#
loop_
_entity.id
_entity.type
_entity.pdbx_description
1 polymer ?
#
loop_
_entity_poly.entity_id
_entity_poly.type
_entity_poly.pdbx_seq_one_letter_code
_entity_poly.pdbx_strand_id
1 'polypeptide(L)'
;MAQTLYDKIWNEHLVHQQEDGTSLLFVDRHLIHEVTSPQAFESLRTSGRNVRQPNLTLAVADHNVPTTDRSKGISDEESKIQVDTLEKNCKEFGIQLFDMNDKRQGIVHIIGPEQGFTQPGTIIVCGDSHTATHGAFGALAIGIGTSEVEHVLATQTLIQKKSGNFRINVNGTLPIGVTSKDVILQIIGKIGTAGGTGYVIEYAGSLISSLSVEQRMTICNMTIEGGARAGLIQPDKKIFEYLKNKPMSPKNENWEKAEEYWNKLSSDVDAKFDKEITLEGKDIKPMVTWGTSPQDVVTIDGKVPNPEKEFDIDKKNSIQRSLNYMGLKPDISVKDIKIDKVFIGSCTNGRIEDLREAAKILKDKKIANHVSAMVVPGSGLVKEQAEQEGLDKIFINSGFEWREPGCSMCLAMNADKLKPEERCASTSNRNFEGRQGRGGRTHLLSPAMAAAAAISGSLDDVRKYQN
;
A
#
# COMPACT_ATOMS: atom_id res chain seq x y z
N MET A 1 -5.20 32.76 7.13
CA MET A 1 -6.38 31.90 6.97
C MET A 1 -6.04 30.54 7.58
N ALA A 2 -7.02 29.88 8.19
CA ALA A 2 -6.84 28.53 8.69
C ALA A 2 -6.53 27.57 7.53
N GLN A 3 -5.58 26.67 7.73
CA GLN A 3 -5.04 25.77 6.69
C GLN A 3 -5.19 24.30 7.09
N THR A 4 -5.48 23.46 6.12
CA THR A 4 -5.39 22.00 6.29
C THR A 4 -3.93 21.55 6.31
N LEU A 5 -3.64 20.34 6.76
CA LEU A 5 -2.31 19.74 6.67
C LEU A 5 -1.80 19.73 5.22
N TYR A 6 -2.68 19.40 4.27
CA TYR A 6 -2.36 19.43 2.85
C TYR A 6 -1.98 20.86 2.39
N ASP A 7 -2.76 21.87 2.78
CA ASP A 7 -2.48 23.27 2.41
C ASP A 7 -1.14 23.74 2.95
N LYS A 8 -0.78 23.37 4.18
CA LYS A 8 0.51 23.73 4.79
C LYS A 8 1.67 23.16 3.98
N ILE A 9 1.65 21.84 3.73
CA ILE A 9 2.71 21.18 2.96
C ILE A 9 2.78 21.75 1.55
N TRP A 10 1.63 21.91 0.88
CA TRP A 10 1.59 22.47 -0.47
C TRP A 10 2.21 23.86 -0.55
N ASN A 11 1.81 24.76 0.36
CA ASN A 11 2.25 26.16 0.32
C ASN A 11 3.73 26.31 0.64
N GLU A 12 4.29 25.47 1.51
CA GLU A 12 5.73 25.46 1.84
C GLU A 12 6.60 24.99 0.67
N HIS A 13 6.04 24.16 -0.22
CA HIS A 13 6.75 23.59 -1.38
C HIS A 13 6.43 24.30 -2.70
N LEU A 14 5.56 25.32 -2.67
CA LEU A 14 5.15 26.02 -3.87
C LEU A 14 6.31 26.94 -4.37
N VAL A 15 6.92 26.58 -5.49
CA VAL A 15 7.97 27.37 -6.15
C VAL A 15 7.35 28.47 -7.02
N HIS A 16 6.33 28.10 -7.81
CA HIS A 16 5.66 29.03 -8.72
C HIS A 16 4.25 28.53 -9.03
N GLN A 17 3.32 29.46 -9.22
CA GLN A 17 1.97 29.14 -9.69
C GLN A 17 1.65 29.99 -10.93
N GLN A 18 1.18 29.33 -11.97
CA GLN A 18 0.70 29.96 -13.20
C GLN A 18 -0.72 30.48 -13.03
N GLU A 19 -1.15 31.36 -13.94
CA GLU A 19 -2.49 31.96 -13.93
C GLU A 19 -3.62 30.91 -14.09
N ASP A 20 -3.34 29.80 -14.76
CA ASP A 20 -4.30 28.68 -14.94
C ASP A 20 -4.40 27.75 -13.72
N GLY A 21 -3.70 28.08 -12.62
CA GLY A 21 -3.64 27.31 -11.40
C GLY A 21 -2.63 26.15 -11.42
N THR A 22 -1.90 25.95 -12.52
CA THR A 22 -0.80 24.98 -12.59
C THR A 22 0.35 25.47 -11.69
N SER A 23 0.85 24.58 -10.86
CA SER A 23 1.85 24.89 -9.83
C SER A 23 3.10 24.03 -10.02
N LEU A 24 4.26 24.65 -9.83
CA LEU A 24 5.55 24.00 -9.72
C LEU A 24 5.87 23.80 -8.25
N LEU A 25 5.99 22.56 -7.82
CA LEU A 25 6.29 22.16 -6.44
C LEU A 25 7.73 21.69 -6.32
N PHE A 26 8.39 22.02 -5.23
CA PHE A 26 9.66 21.42 -4.85
C PHE A 26 9.42 20.01 -4.31
N VAL A 27 10.29 19.04 -4.67
CA VAL A 27 10.21 17.64 -4.24
C VAL A 27 11.40 17.32 -3.33
N ASP A 28 11.13 16.88 -2.10
CA ASP A 28 12.18 16.59 -1.12
C ASP A 28 12.81 15.22 -1.32
N ARG A 29 12.00 14.22 -1.65
CA ARG A 29 12.44 12.82 -1.71
C ARG A 29 11.89 12.13 -2.95
N HIS A 30 12.74 11.33 -3.59
CA HIS A 30 12.36 10.53 -4.74
C HIS A 30 12.70 9.05 -4.49
N LEU A 31 11.70 8.21 -4.52
CA LEU A 31 11.85 6.75 -4.50
C LEU A 31 11.75 6.22 -5.92
N ILE A 32 12.67 5.34 -6.32
CA ILE A 32 12.69 4.75 -7.64
C ILE A 32 12.83 3.22 -7.59
N HIS A 33 12.27 2.57 -8.58
CA HIS A 33 12.37 1.11 -8.75
C HIS A 33 12.55 0.74 -10.23
N GLU A 34 12.76 -0.53 -10.52
CA GLU A 34 13.17 -1.02 -11.83
C GLU A 34 12.13 -0.85 -12.94
N VAL A 35 10.82 -0.74 -12.61
CA VAL A 35 9.76 -0.77 -13.62
C VAL A 35 9.59 0.58 -14.34
N THR A 36 9.63 1.70 -13.63
CA THR A 36 9.30 3.03 -14.16
C THR A 36 10.51 3.94 -14.37
N SER A 37 11.71 3.51 -14.01
CA SER A 37 12.92 4.34 -14.08
C SER A 37 13.76 4.18 -15.35
N PRO A 38 13.77 3.05 -16.11
CA PRO A 38 14.69 2.87 -17.21
C PRO A 38 14.62 3.97 -18.27
N GLN A 39 13.42 4.30 -18.76
CA GLN A 39 13.22 5.33 -19.77
C GLN A 39 13.56 6.74 -19.26
N ALA A 40 13.29 7.01 -17.98
CA ALA A 40 13.63 8.29 -17.35
C ALA A 40 15.15 8.52 -17.35
N PHE A 41 15.96 7.52 -16.99
CA PHE A 41 17.41 7.60 -17.04
C PHE A 41 17.96 7.69 -18.47
N GLU A 42 17.37 6.96 -19.42
CA GLU A 42 17.75 7.06 -20.82
C GLU A 42 17.52 8.47 -21.38
N SER A 43 16.42 9.08 -21.01
CA SER A 43 16.09 10.45 -21.41
C SER A 43 17.06 11.47 -20.80
N LEU A 44 17.44 11.30 -19.52
CA LEU A 44 18.50 12.13 -18.90
C LEU A 44 19.81 12.02 -19.65
N ARG A 45 20.23 10.81 -20.00
CA ARG A 45 21.47 10.53 -20.72
C ARG A 45 21.46 11.19 -22.11
N THR A 46 20.39 10.99 -22.86
CA THR A 46 20.22 11.54 -24.21
C THR A 46 20.18 13.07 -24.20
N SER A 47 19.61 13.68 -23.19
CA SER A 47 19.58 15.14 -23.03
C SER A 47 20.82 15.74 -22.36
N GLY A 48 21.82 14.92 -22.00
CA GLY A 48 23.03 15.36 -21.33
C GLY A 48 22.82 15.93 -19.92
N ARG A 49 21.75 15.46 -19.25
CA ARG A 49 21.41 15.91 -17.89
C ARG A 49 21.83 14.89 -16.85
N ASN A 50 22.20 15.40 -15.68
CA ASN A 50 22.48 14.59 -14.49
C ASN A 50 21.31 14.57 -13.52
N VAL A 51 21.30 13.60 -12.61
CA VAL A 51 20.41 13.63 -11.45
C VAL A 51 20.82 14.78 -10.53
N ARG A 52 19.89 15.69 -10.25
CA ARG A 52 20.14 16.91 -9.49
C ARG A 52 20.59 16.66 -8.05
N GLN A 53 19.93 15.69 -7.37
CA GLN A 53 20.22 15.36 -5.98
C GLN A 53 20.18 13.83 -5.77
N PRO A 54 21.26 13.11 -6.10
CA PRO A 54 21.33 11.66 -5.92
C PRO A 54 21.10 11.24 -4.45
N ASN A 55 21.56 12.03 -3.48
CA ASN A 55 21.41 11.74 -2.04
C ASN A 55 19.97 11.85 -1.51
N LEU A 56 19.07 12.50 -2.27
CA LEU A 56 17.64 12.62 -1.97
C LEU A 56 16.80 11.66 -2.81
N THR A 57 17.47 10.75 -3.51
CA THR A 57 16.86 9.67 -4.30
C THR A 57 17.30 8.32 -3.72
N LEU A 58 16.37 7.42 -3.50
CA LEU A 58 16.62 6.07 -2.98
C LEU A 58 16.02 5.04 -3.93
N ALA A 59 16.81 4.07 -4.33
CA ALA A 59 16.43 3.04 -5.27
C ALA A 59 16.33 1.65 -4.63
N VAL A 60 15.41 0.84 -5.14
CA VAL A 60 15.28 -0.58 -4.79
C VAL A 60 14.67 -1.35 -5.97
N ALA A 61 15.05 -2.61 -6.15
CA ALA A 61 14.36 -3.55 -7.02
C ALA A 61 13.38 -4.38 -6.18
N ASP A 62 12.08 -4.35 -6.53
CA ASP A 62 11.03 -4.96 -5.71
C ASP A 62 9.92 -5.70 -6.49
N HIS A 63 9.69 -5.38 -7.76
CA HIS A 63 8.65 -5.97 -8.59
C HIS A 63 9.09 -7.22 -9.33
N ASN A 64 10.28 -7.18 -9.93
CA ASN A 64 10.83 -8.22 -10.79
C ASN A 64 11.82 -9.18 -10.09
N VAL A 65 11.94 -9.06 -8.78
CA VAL A 65 12.81 -9.93 -7.99
C VAL A 65 12.14 -11.25 -7.65
N PRO A 66 12.86 -12.38 -7.66
CA PRO A 66 12.32 -13.65 -7.20
C PRO A 66 12.09 -13.64 -5.69
N THR A 67 11.01 -14.26 -5.26
CA THR A 67 10.71 -14.52 -3.84
C THR A 67 11.08 -15.92 -3.39
N THR A 68 11.67 -16.71 -4.28
CA THR A 68 12.26 -18.02 -4.02
C THR A 68 13.79 -17.92 -3.83
N ASP A 69 14.51 -19.01 -3.98
CA ASP A 69 15.98 -19.08 -3.85
C ASP A 69 16.69 -18.11 -4.82
N ARG A 70 17.18 -17.00 -4.29
CA ARG A 70 17.87 -15.94 -5.02
C ARG A 70 19.26 -16.31 -5.50
N SER A 71 19.85 -17.38 -4.98
CA SER A 71 21.16 -17.86 -5.46
C SER A 71 21.15 -18.29 -6.92
N LYS A 72 19.96 -18.58 -7.46
CA LYS A 72 19.73 -18.92 -8.87
C LYS A 72 19.59 -17.72 -9.80
N GLY A 73 19.60 -16.50 -9.24
CA GLY A 73 19.36 -15.27 -9.99
C GLY A 73 17.91 -15.12 -10.48
N ILE A 74 17.71 -14.22 -11.43
CA ILE A 74 16.40 -13.94 -12.05
C ILE A 74 16.31 -14.76 -13.34
N SER A 75 15.36 -15.67 -13.42
CA SER A 75 15.18 -16.58 -14.56
C SER A 75 14.43 -15.96 -15.75
N ASP A 76 13.56 -15.00 -15.49
CA ASP A 76 12.85 -14.25 -16.52
C ASP A 76 13.77 -13.17 -17.11
N GLU A 77 13.98 -13.20 -18.42
CA GLU A 77 14.95 -12.34 -19.08
C GLU A 77 14.55 -10.85 -19.04
N GLU A 78 13.26 -10.54 -19.21
CA GLU A 78 12.79 -9.15 -19.15
C GLU A 78 12.92 -8.58 -17.74
N SER A 79 12.55 -9.35 -16.73
CA SER A 79 12.74 -8.99 -15.31
C SER A 79 14.22 -8.75 -14.99
N LYS A 80 15.10 -9.64 -15.48
CA LYS A 80 16.53 -9.50 -15.28
C LYS A 80 17.08 -8.23 -15.92
N ILE A 81 16.71 -7.93 -17.16
CA ILE A 81 17.13 -6.71 -17.85
C ILE A 81 16.70 -5.45 -17.09
N GLN A 82 15.50 -5.42 -16.54
CA GLN A 82 15.01 -4.27 -15.79
C GLN A 82 15.80 -4.05 -14.50
N VAL A 83 16.08 -5.12 -13.75
CA VAL A 83 16.87 -5.04 -12.51
C VAL A 83 18.32 -4.65 -12.81
N ASP A 84 18.97 -5.32 -13.77
CA ASP A 84 20.34 -5.00 -14.19
C ASP A 84 20.46 -3.53 -14.69
N THR A 85 19.42 -3.03 -15.37
CA THR A 85 19.36 -1.64 -15.85
C THR A 85 19.25 -0.65 -14.70
N LEU A 86 18.43 -0.96 -13.68
CA LEU A 86 18.35 -0.12 -12.47
C LEU A 86 19.72 -0.04 -11.78
N GLU A 87 20.38 -1.17 -11.58
CA GLU A 87 21.72 -1.23 -10.95
C GLU A 87 22.74 -0.38 -11.72
N LYS A 88 22.78 -0.53 -13.05
CA LYS A 88 23.65 0.26 -13.92
C LYS A 88 23.37 1.76 -13.80
N ASN A 89 22.10 2.15 -13.86
CA ASN A 89 21.70 3.54 -13.77
C ASN A 89 22.04 4.14 -12.40
N CYS A 90 21.75 3.44 -11.31
CA CYS A 90 22.08 3.90 -9.96
C CYS A 90 23.60 4.11 -9.79
N LYS A 91 24.41 3.20 -10.30
CA LYS A 91 25.87 3.32 -10.28
C LYS A 91 26.35 4.52 -11.10
N GLU A 92 25.81 4.72 -12.31
CA GLU A 92 26.17 5.82 -13.21
C GLU A 92 25.84 7.19 -12.60
N PHE A 93 24.65 7.33 -12.02
CA PHE A 93 24.14 8.62 -11.49
C PHE A 93 24.41 8.81 -9.99
N GLY A 94 25.11 7.89 -9.33
CA GLY A 94 25.48 8.01 -7.92
C GLY A 94 24.32 7.89 -6.94
N ILE A 95 23.29 7.14 -7.29
CA ILE A 95 22.09 6.93 -6.47
C ILE A 95 22.28 5.72 -5.56
N GLN A 96 21.90 5.84 -4.30
CA GLN A 96 21.90 4.71 -3.37
C GLN A 96 20.85 3.68 -3.80
N LEU A 97 21.31 2.44 -3.97
CA LEU A 97 20.47 1.29 -4.31
C LEU A 97 20.55 0.23 -3.21
N PHE A 98 19.42 -0.31 -2.83
CA PHE A 98 19.33 -1.57 -2.11
C PHE A 98 19.09 -2.68 -3.15
N ASP A 99 20.15 -3.30 -3.59
CA ASP A 99 20.08 -4.39 -4.57
C ASP A 99 19.44 -5.66 -3.97
N MET A 100 19.22 -6.66 -4.81
CA MET A 100 18.53 -7.90 -4.44
C MET A 100 19.21 -8.67 -3.28
N ASN A 101 20.52 -8.45 -3.04
CA ASN A 101 21.30 -9.11 -1.99
C ASN A 101 21.49 -8.23 -0.75
N ASP A 102 21.09 -6.96 -0.77
CA ASP A 102 21.14 -6.08 0.38
C ASP A 102 20.05 -6.50 1.38
N LYS A 103 20.42 -6.67 2.64
CA LYS A 103 19.44 -7.03 3.69
C LYS A 103 18.35 -5.99 3.91
N ARG A 104 18.55 -4.76 3.41
CA ARG A 104 17.54 -3.68 3.44
C ARG A 104 16.62 -3.70 2.22
N GLN A 105 16.88 -4.59 1.26
CA GLN A 105 16.02 -4.74 0.09
C GLN A 105 14.59 -5.12 0.52
N GLY A 106 13.62 -4.59 -0.17
CA GLY A 106 12.20 -4.81 0.08
C GLY A 106 11.34 -3.92 -0.79
N ILE A 107 10.06 -3.94 -0.54
CA ILE A 107 9.09 -3.13 -1.27
C ILE A 107 9.38 -1.64 -1.06
N VAL A 108 9.41 -0.87 -2.15
CA VAL A 108 9.79 0.55 -2.16
C VAL A 108 9.05 1.39 -1.10
N HIS A 109 7.76 1.12 -0.87
CA HIS A 109 6.93 1.83 0.13
C HIS A 109 7.10 1.31 1.57
N ILE A 110 7.92 0.29 1.78
CA ILE A 110 8.29 -0.23 3.10
C ILE A 110 9.70 0.26 3.47
N ILE A 111 10.65 0.19 2.54
CA ILE A 111 12.03 0.57 2.82
C ILE A 111 12.18 2.06 3.16
N GLY A 112 11.42 2.94 2.50
CA GLY A 112 11.45 4.38 2.78
C GLY A 112 11.18 4.72 4.25
N PRO A 113 10.06 4.27 4.82
CA PRO A 113 9.78 4.37 6.25
C PRO A 113 10.82 3.68 7.14
N GLU A 114 11.20 2.45 6.85
CA GLU A 114 12.17 1.68 7.65
C GLU A 114 13.52 2.38 7.78
N GLN A 115 13.95 3.06 6.73
CA GLN A 115 15.22 3.81 6.74
C GLN A 115 15.10 5.22 7.31
N GLY A 116 13.88 5.73 7.58
CA GLY A 116 13.65 7.13 7.98
C GLY A 116 13.83 8.10 6.81
N PHE A 117 13.78 7.60 5.58
CA PHE A 117 13.77 8.42 4.35
C PHE A 117 12.44 9.16 4.20
N THR A 118 11.34 8.53 4.62
CA THR A 118 10.02 9.15 4.75
C THR A 118 9.95 9.99 6.00
N GLN A 119 9.63 11.27 5.86
CA GLN A 119 9.57 12.21 6.99
C GLN A 119 8.33 13.10 6.90
N PRO A 120 7.75 13.54 8.04
CA PRO A 120 6.60 14.43 8.04
C PRO A 120 6.89 15.75 7.33
N GLY A 121 5.88 16.31 6.67
CA GLY A 121 5.95 17.62 6.01
C GLY A 121 6.69 17.62 4.68
N THR A 122 7.25 16.50 4.22
CA THR A 122 7.97 16.42 2.95
C THR A 122 7.04 16.08 1.78
N ILE A 123 7.42 16.49 0.55
CA ILE A 123 6.86 15.94 -0.69
C ILE A 123 7.71 14.78 -1.15
N ILE A 124 7.09 13.60 -1.24
CA ILE A 124 7.72 12.35 -1.67
C ILE A 124 7.06 11.88 -2.97
N VAL A 125 7.87 11.51 -3.95
CA VAL A 125 7.38 10.96 -5.22
C VAL A 125 7.99 9.59 -5.52
N CYS A 126 7.25 8.78 -6.27
CA CYS A 126 7.70 7.50 -6.82
C CYS A 126 6.89 7.18 -8.09
N GLY A 127 7.48 6.43 -9.00
CA GLY A 127 6.82 5.92 -10.19
C GLY A 127 5.80 4.79 -9.92
N ASP A 128 5.20 4.77 -8.74
CA ASP A 128 4.18 3.80 -8.31
C ASP A 128 3.00 4.50 -7.63
N SER A 129 1.78 4.06 -7.93
CA SER A 129 0.56 4.67 -7.40
C SER A 129 0.40 4.55 -5.88
N HIS A 130 0.96 3.50 -5.25
CA HIS A 130 0.88 3.30 -3.80
C HIS A 130 1.89 4.15 -2.99
N THR A 131 2.54 5.11 -3.64
CA THR A 131 3.32 6.17 -2.97
C THR A 131 2.51 6.87 -1.87
N ALA A 132 1.18 6.91 -2.00
CA ALA A 132 0.28 7.42 -0.97
C ALA A 132 0.51 6.79 0.42
N THR A 133 1.12 5.60 0.52
CA THR A 133 1.51 4.94 1.78
C THR A 133 2.27 5.88 2.72
N HIS A 134 3.16 6.71 2.19
CA HIS A 134 4.01 7.62 2.98
C HIS A 134 3.23 8.76 3.66
N GLY A 135 1.98 8.99 3.22
CA GLY A 135 1.07 9.93 3.87
C GLY A 135 0.68 9.55 5.31
N ALA A 136 0.88 8.30 5.69
CA ALA A 136 0.77 7.84 7.09
C ALA A 136 1.72 8.57 8.04
N PHE A 137 2.80 9.12 7.52
CA PHE A 137 3.78 9.92 8.24
C PHE A 137 3.51 11.43 8.18
N GLY A 138 2.44 11.86 7.54
CA GLY A 138 2.18 13.27 7.28
C GLY A 138 3.07 13.85 6.16
N ALA A 139 3.49 13.02 5.22
CA ALA A 139 4.17 13.43 3.98
C ALA A 139 3.14 13.54 2.85
N LEU A 140 3.24 14.56 2.00
CA LEU A 140 2.48 14.63 0.76
C LEU A 140 3.15 13.71 -0.27
N ALA A 141 2.58 12.51 -0.41
CA ALA A 141 3.20 11.44 -1.17
C ALA A 141 2.40 11.16 -2.44
N ILE A 142 3.06 11.33 -3.59
CA ILE A 142 2.40 11.37 -4.90
C ILE A 142 3.01 10.34 -5.84
N GLY A 143 2.18 9.44 -6.36
CA GLY A 143 2.56 8.56 -7.47
C GLY A 143 2.65 9.37 -8.78
N ILE A 144 3.73 9.19 -9.56
CA ILE A 144 4.02 9.94 -10.77
C ILE A 144 4.29 9.02 -11.96
N GLY A 145 4.11 9.52 -13.17
CA GLY A 145 4.42 8.81 -14.41
C GLY A 145 5.89 8.88 -14.78
N THR A 146 6.34 8.02 -15.71
CA THR A 146 7.74 7.93 -16.15
C THR A 146 8.33 9.26 -16.60
N SER A 147 7.57 10.09 -17.33
CA SER A 147 8.04 11.43 -17.76
C SER A 147 8.22 12.39 -16.59
N GLU A 148 7.39 12.26 -15.55
CA GLU A 148 7.51 13.03 -14.33
C GLU A 148 8.72 12.53 -13.50
N VAL A 149 9.01 11.23 -13.51
CA VAL A 149 10.23 10.65 -12.89
C VAL A 149 11.48 11.31 -13.47
N GLU A 150 11.59 11.39 -14.81
CA GLU A 150 12.68 12.12 -15.48
C GLU A 150 12.77 13.57 -15.01
N HIS A 151 11.63 14.26 -15.06
CA HIS A 151 11.57 15.69 -14.68
C HIS A 151 12.04 15.92 -13.24
N VAL A 152 11.58 15.10 -12.28
CA VAL A 152 11.98 15.21 -10.88
C VAL A 152 13.46 14.87 -10.68
N LEU A 153 13.97 13.84 -11.34
CA LEU A 153 15.40 13.50 -11.29
C LEU A 153 16.28 14.67 -11.76
N ALA A 154 15.86 15.36 -12.85
CA ALA A 154 16.60 16.47 -13.41
C ALA A 154 16.49 17.77 -12.60
N THR A 155 15.35 18.04 -11.97
CA THR A 155 15.00 19.38 -11.47
C THR A 155 14.65 19.44 -9.98
N GLN A 156 14.30 18.34 -9.34
CA GLN A 156 13.65 18.28 -8.02
C GLN A 156 12.33 19.06 -7.96
N THR A 157 11.62 19.14 -9.07
CA THR A 157 10.32 19.81 -9.09
C THR A 157 9.27 18.92 -9.76
N LEU A 158 8.01 19.17 -9.43
CA LEU A 158 6.85 18.48 -10.00
C LEU A 158 5.79 19.51 -10.40
N ILE A 159 5.22 19.34 -11.59
CA ILE A 159 4.13 20.19 -12.08
C ILE A 159 2.80 19.52 -11.70
N GLN A 160 1.98 20.22 -10.91
CA GLN A 160 0.69 19.72 -10.45
C GLN A 160 -0.38 20.82 -10.39
N LYS A 161 -1.65 20.41 -10.46
CA LYS A 161 -2.78 21.26 -10.06
C LYS A 161 -3.18 20.91 -8.62
N LYS A 162 -3.47 21.95 -7.83
CA LYS A 162 -3.89 21.74 -6.43
C LYS A 162 -5.22 20.98 -6.39
N SER A 163 -5.24 19.91 -5.62
CA SER A 163 -6.45 19.10 -5.36
C SER A 163 -7.31 19.75 -4.29
N GLY A 164 -8.59 19.37 -4.23
CA GLY A 164 -9.46 19.73 -3.13
C GLY A 164 -9.10 18.97 -1.83
N ASN A 165 -9.61 19.46 -0.72
CA ASN A 165 -9.44 18.89 0.62
C ASN A 165 -10.64 17.99 0.98
N PHE A 166 -10.43 16.69 1.18
CA PHE A 166 -11.47 15.77 1.63
C PHE A 166 -11.09 15.17 2.98
N ARG A 167 -11.94 15.31 4.00
CA ARG A 167 -11.69 14.75 5.33
C ARG A 167 -12.56 13.53 5.59
N ILE A 168 -11.92 12.47 6.08
CA ILE A 168 -12.63 11.26 6.54
C ILE A 168 -12.33 11.07 8.02
N ASN A 169 -13.34 11.29 8.86
CA ASN A 169 -13.25 11.07 10.30
C ASN A 169 -13.69 9.64 10.61
N VAL A 170 -12.86 8.90 11.35
CA VAL A 170 -13.24 7.60 11.90
C VAL A 170 -13.06 7.64 13.42
N ASN A 171 -14.16 7.47 14.17
CA ASN A 171 -14.18 7.63 15.62
C ASN A 171 -14.39 6.30 16.35
N GLY A 172 -14.10 6.31 17.64
CA GLY A 172 -14.33 5.17 18.54
C GLY A 172 -13.22 4.14 18.49
N THR A 173 -13.57 2.87 18.62
CA THR A 173 -12.66 1.72 18.67
C THR A 173 -13.11 0.63 17.71
N LEU A 174 -12.19 -0.21 17.26
CA LEU A 174 -12.49 -1.35 16.39
C LEU A 174 -13.02 -2.54 17.22
N PRO A 175 -14.05 -3.25 16.74
CA PRO A 175 -14.47 -4.53 17.30
C PRO A 175 -13.39 -5.59 17.14
N ILE A 176 -13.51 -6.67 17.91
CA ILE A 176 -12.64 -7.85 17.79
C ILE A 176 -12.70 -8.39 16.35
N GLY A 177 -11.54 -8.72 15.80
CA GLY A 177 -11.39 -9.26 14.44
C GLY A 177 -11.41 -8.23 13.32
N VAL A 178 -11.55 -6.94 13.64
CA VAL A 178 -11.52 -5.83 12.67
C VAL A 178 -10.17 -5.14 12.72
N THR A 179 -9.61 -4.85 11.55
CA THR A 179 -8.30 -4.22 11.37
C THR A 179 -8.39 -2.94 10.54
N SER A 180 -7.27 -2.23 10.37
CA SER A 180 -7.19 -1.06 9.48
C SER A 180 -7.51 -1.40 8.01
N LYS A 181 -7.28 -2.66 7.58
CA LYS A 181 -7.67 -3.13 6.24
C LYS A 181 -9.19 -3.11 6.07
N ASP A 182 -9.92 -3.52 7.09
CA ASP A 182 -11.39 -3.50 7.07
C ASP A 182 -11.91 -2.06 7.06
N VAL A 183 -11.24 -1.15 7.80
CA VAL A 183 -11.57 0.28 7.81
C VAL A 183 -11.46 0.87 6.41
N ILE A 184 -10.34 0.67 5.73
CA ILE A 184 -10.14 1.25 4.38
C ILE A 184 -11.03 0.59 3.34
N LEU A 185 -11.29 -0.72 3.42
CA LEU A 185 -12.25 -1.40 2.55
C LEU A 185 -13.67 -0.86 2.76
N GLN A 186 -14.10 -0.64 4.01
CA GLN A 186 -15.38 0.00 4.32
C GLN A 186 -15.47 1.41 3.73
N ILE A 187 -14.40 2.21 3.85
CA ILE A 187 -14.34 3.55 3.28
C ILE A 187 -14.50 3.50 1.76
N ILE A 188 -13.71 2.66 1.07
CA ILE A 188 -13.76 2.52 -0.39
C ILE A 188 -15.14 2.00 -0.83
N GLY A 189 -15.70 1.02 -0.14
CA GLY A 189 -17.06 0.55 -0.40
C GLY A 189 -18.13 1.63 -0.28
N LYS A 190 -17.93 2.60 0.63
CA LYS A 190 -18.85 3.72 0.85
C LYS A 190 -18.70 4.85 -0.17
N ILE A 191 -17.48 5.23 -0.53
CA ILE A 191 -17.23 6.36 -1.43
C ILE A 191 -17.12 5.95 -2.91
N GLY A 192 -16.87 4.67 -3.18
CA GLY A 192 -16.55 4.14 -4.51
C GLY A 192 -15.12 4.43 -4.95
N THR A 193 -14.69 3.80 -6.04
CA THR A 193 -13.34 3.97 -6.62
C THR A 193 -13.08 5.34 -7.25
N ALA A 194 -14.12 6.14 -7.44
CA ALA A 194 -14.04 7.52 -7.95
C ALA A 194 -14.37 8.59 -6.89
N GLY A 195 -14.74 8.20 -5.66
CA GLY A 195 -15.24 9.13 -4.64
C GLY A 195 -14.23 10.15 -4.15
N GLY A 196 -12.94 9.85 -4.29
CA GLY A 196 -11.80 10.73 -3.95
C GLY A 196 -11.18 11.45 -5.15
N THR A 197 -11.74 11.29 -6.37
CA THR A 197 -11.17 11.91 -7.58
C THR A 197 -11.12 13.43 -7.46
N GLY A 198 -9.94 14.00 -7.69
CA GLY A 198 -9.69 15.44 -7.55
C GLY A 198 -9.39 15.90 -6.13
N TYR A 199 -9.29 14.99 -5.16
CA TYR A 199 -9.01 15.30 -3.77
C TYR A 199 -7.72 14.66 -3.25
N VAL A 200 -7.16 15.29 -2.22
CA VAL A 200 -6.29 14.66 -1.22
C VAL A 200 -7.16 14.34 0.00
N ILE A 201 -7.09 13.11 0.51
CA ILE A 201 -7.88 12.68 1.66
C ILE A 201 -7.05 12.80 2.94
N GLU A 202 -7.55 13.58 3.91
CA GLU A 202 -7.04 13.58 5.28
C GLU A 202 -7.88 12.64 6.15
N TYR A 203 -7.24 11.62 6.70
CA TYR A 203 -7.88 10.71 7.67
C TYR A 203 -7.65 11.24 9.07
N ALA A 204 -8.74 11.36 9.83
CA ALA A 204 -8.76 11.92 11.18
C ALA A 204 -9.74 11.16 12.08
N GLY A 205 -9.85 11.62 13.32
CA GLY A 205 -10.75 11.03 14.34
C GLY A 205 -10.00 10.17 15.35
N SER A 206 -10.68 9.86 16.44
CA SER A 206 -10.08 9.18 17.60
C SER A 206 -9.58 7.77 17.27
N LEU A 207 -10.26 7.04 16.37
CA LEU A 207 -9.80 5.74 15.90
C LEU A 207 -8.50 5.88 15.12
N ILE A 208 -8.43 6.77 14.13
CA ILE A 208 -7.22 6.97 13.31
C ILE A 208 -6.02 7.33 14.18
N SER A 209 -6.20 8.20 15.16
CA SER A 209 -5.15 8.58 16.12
C SER A 209 -4.69 7.40 16.99
N SER A 210 -5.57 6.44 17.27
CA SER A 210 -5.24 5.25 18.07
C SER A 210 -4.41 4.21 17.31
N LEU A 211 -4.47 4.19 15.97
CA LEU A 211 -3.79 3.21 15.12
C LEU A 211 -2.26 3.26 15.28
N SER A 212 -1.63 2.11 15.09
CA SER A 212 -0.17 2.01 14.92
C SER A 212 0.28 2.66 13.60
N VAL A 213 1.59 2.84 13.43
CA VAL A 213 2.17 3.39 12.20
C VAL A 213 1.86 2.48 11.01
N GLU A 214 2.01 1.17 11.18
CA GLU A 214 1.75 0.16 10.16
C GLU A 214 0.27 0.14 9.75
N GLN A 215 -0.64 0.27 10.70
CA GLN A 215 -2.07 0.35 10.43
C GLN A 215 -2.43 1.63 9.66
N ARG A 216 -1.80 2.78 9.99
CA ARG A 216 -1.95 4.02 9.22
C ARG A 216 -1.41 3.88 7.79
N MET A 217 -0.28 3.18 7.63
CA MET A 217 0.27 2.88 6.29
C MET A 217 -0.71 2.07 5.44
N THR A 218 -1.42 1.11 6.02
CA THR A 218 -2.46 0.34 5.31
C THR A 218 -3.58 1.24 4.80
N ILE A 219 -4.05 2.20 5.61
CA ILE A 219 -5.10 3.14 5.20
C ILE A 219 -4.61 4.05 4.08
N CYS A 220 -3.45 4.69 4.25
CA CYS A 220 -2.89 5.58 3.24
C CYS A 220 -2.52 4.85 1.96
N ASN A 221 -2.02 3.61 2.03
CA ASN A 221 -1.70 2.77 0.88
C ASN A 221 -2.90 2.62 -0.06
N MET A 222 -4.07 2.30 0.49
CA MET A 222 -5.26 2.04 -0.31
C MET A 222 -6.09 3.29 -0.62
N THR A 223 -5.65 4.48 -0.25
CA THR A 223 -6.34 5.74 -0.58
C THR A 223 -6.51 5.92 -2.08
N ILE A 224 -5.51 5.51 -2.86
CA ILE A 224 -5.55 5.58 -4.32
C ILE A 224 -6.66 4.72 -4.93
N GLU A 225 -7.07 3.65 -4.25
CA GLU A 225 -8.17 2.79 -4.67
C GLU A 225 -9.55 3.44 -4.52
N GLY A 226 -9.64 4.50 -3.72
CA GLY A 226 -10.80 5.41 -3.66
C GLY A 226 -10.73 6.55 -4.68
N GLY A 227 -9.73 6.56 -5.58
CA GLY A 227 -9.55 7.56 -6.64
C GLY A 227 -8.87 8.85 -6.20
N ALA A 228 -8.44 8.98 -4.95
CA ALA A 228 -7.79 10.18 -4.45
C ALA A 228 -6.33 10.30 -4.93
N ARG A 229 -5.81 11.53 -4.97
CA ARG A 229 -4.44 11.81 -5.40
C ARG A 229 -3.40 11.39 -4.36
N ALA A 230 -3.72 11.54 -3.07
CA ALA A 230 -2.91 11.15 -1.93
C ALA A 230 -3.79 10.97 -0.70
N GLY A 231 -3.27 10.27 0.31
CA GLY A 231 -3.85 10.17 1.64
C GLY A 231 -2.89 10.78 2.67
N LEU A 232 -3.41 11.44 3.68
CA LEU A 232 -2.63 12.06 4.73
C LEU A 232 -3.19 11.70 6.11
N ILE A 233 -2.30 11.46 7.05
CA ILE A 233 -2.62 11.39 8.48
C ILE A 233 -1.67 12.35 9.20
N GLN A 234 -2.23 13.17 10.09
CA GLN A 234 -1.44 14.07 10.91
C GLN A 234 -0.33 13.30 11.67
N PRO A 235 0.93 13.74 11.59
CA PRO A 235 2.01 13.12 12.35
C PRO A 235 1.83 13.38 13.85
N ASP A 236 2.23 12.41 14.66
CA ASP A 236 2.15 12.48 16.11
C ASP A 236 3.37 11.79 16.77
N LYS A 237 3.36 11.69 18.09
CA LYS A 237 4.45 11.06 18.85
C LYS A 237 4.78 9.63 18.39
N LYS A 238 3.78 8.84 17.93
CA LYS A 238 4.03 7.49 17.42
C LYS A 238 4.91 7.52 16.17
N ILE A 239 4.67 8.50 15.27
CA ILE A 239 5.49 8.71 14.08
C ILE A 239 6.90 9.15 14.48
N PHE A 240 7.03 10.06 15.45
CA PHE A 240 8.34 10.52 15.90
C PHE A 240 9.15 9.38 16.55
N GLU A 241 8.52 8.59 17.39
CA GLU A 241 9.14 7.40 18.00
C GLU A 241 9.56 6.37 16.93
N TYR A 242 8.72 6.13 15.92
CA TYR A 242 9.04 5.23 14.82
C TYR A 242 10.27 5.69 14.03
N LEU A 243 10.38 7.00 13.76
CA LEU A 243 11.49 7.59 13.00
C LEU A 243 12.75 7.78 13.83
N LYS A 244 12.65 7.82 15.14
CA LYS A 244 13.80 8.06 16.01
C LYS A 244 14.87 6.99 15.80
N ASN A 245 16.12 7.45 15.60
CA ASN A 245 17.30 6.61 15.38
C ASN A 245 17.29 5.81 14.04
N LYS A 246 16.34 6.02 13.13
CA LYS A 246 16.44 5.41 11.80
C LYS A 246 17.65 5.97 11.04
N PRO A 247 18.27 5.19 10.13
CA PRO A 247 19.53 5.56 9.46
C PRO A 247 19.52 6.93 8.78
N MET A 248 18.41 7.28 8.09
CA MET A 248 18.25 8.49 7.30
C MET A 248 17.39 9.57 7.99
N SER A 249 16.97 9.34 9.23
CA SER A 249 16.28 10.35 10.04
C SER A 249 17.24 11.43 10.50
N PRO A 250 16.75 12.67 10.76
CA PRO A 250 17.53 13.73 11.36
C PRO A 250 18.20 13.27 12.65
N LYS A 251 19.38 13.80 12.95
CA LYS A 251 20.18 13.43 14.14
C LYS A 251 20.54 14.66 14.96
N ASN A 252 20.72 14.46 16.26
CA ASN A 252 21.17 15.50 17.21
C ASN A 252 20.28 16.75 17.13
N GLU A 253 20.86 17.93 17.04
CA GLU A 253 20.14 19.22 16.93
C GLU A 253 19.14 19.28 15.74
N ASN A 254 19.42 18.57 14.66
CA ASN A 254 18.50 18.50 13.52
C ASN A 254 17.24 17.68 13.86
N TRP A 255 17.34 16.70 14.78
CA TRP A 255 16.17 16.00 15.27
C TRP A 255 15.23 16.91 16.05
N GLU A 256 15.79 17.72 16.97
CA GLU A 256 15.00 18.66 17.78
C GLU A 256 14.29 19.68 16.89
N LYS A 257 14.98 20.24 15.89
CA LYS A 257 14.39 21.16 14.91
C LYS A 257 13.30 20.51 14.07
N ALA A 258 13.52 19.25 13.65
CA ALA A 258 12.54 18.49 12.89
C ALA A 258 11.29 18.20 13.74
N GLU A 259 11.46 17.76 14.98
CA GLU A 259 10.34 17.47 15.90
C GLU A 259 9.55 18.74 16.22
N GLU A 260 10.21 19.91 16.40
CA GLU A 260 9.53 21.20 16.56
C GLU A 260 8.69 21.56 15.34
N TYR A 261 9.22 21.33 14.12
CA TYR A 261 8.48 21.54 12.87
C TYR A 261 7.33 20.56 12.73
N TRP A 262 7.56 19.26 12.93
CA TRP A 262 6.57 18.21 12.79
C TRP A 262 5.36 18.38 13.73
N ASN A 263 5.58 18.93 14.92
CA ASN A 263 4.50 19.25 15.86
C ASN A 263 3.56 20.35 15.36
N LYS A 264 3.95 21.14 14.33
CA LYS A 264 3.13 22.18 13.69
C LYS A 264 2.30 21.64 12.52
N LEU A 265 2.58 20.39 12.10
CA LEU A 265 1.95 19.72 10.96
C LEU A 265 0.62 19.07 11.36
N SER A 266 -0.37 19.91 11.59
CA SER A 266 -1.77 19.51 11.80
C SER A 266 -2.67 20.47 11.05
N SER A 267 -3.86 20.02 10.66
CA SER A 267 -4.89 20.95 10.19
C SER A 267 -5.30 21.88 11.32
N ASP A 268 -5.45 23.16 11.02
CA ASP A 268 -5.92 24.14 11.98
C ASP A 268 -7.37 23.81 12.41
N VAL A 269 -7.75 24.23 13.62
CA VAL A 269 -9.09 23.90 14.19
C VAL A 269 -10.22 24.38 13.27
N ASP A 270 -10.05 25.57 12.67
CA ASP A 270 -11.05 26.19 11.79
C ASP A 270 -10.77 25.93 10.31
N ALA A 271 -9.89 24.95 9.97
CA ALA A 271 -9.62 24.60 8.59
C ALA A 271 -10.88 24.05 7.90
N LYS A 272 -11.09 24.50 6.67
CA LYS A 272 -12.26 24.09 5.87
C LYS A 272 -11.87 22.97 4.91
N PHE A 273 -12.73 21.96 4.84
CA PHE A 273 -12.63 20.88 3.89
C PHE A 273 -13.77 21.01 2.87
N ASP A 274 -13.46 20.73 1.59
CA ASP A 274 -14.46 20.75 0.52
C ASP A 274 -15.47 19.62 0.66
N LYS A 275 -15.05 18.52 1.28
CA LYS A 275 -15.88 17.35 1.54
C LYS A 275 -15.50 16.72 2.88
N GLU A 276 -16.50 16.29 3.65
CA GLU A 276 -16.28 15.53 4.88
C GLU A 276 -17.25 14.36 5.00
N ILE A 277 -16.77 13.25 5.54
CA ILE A 277 -17.59 12.13 6.00
C ILE A 277 -17.11 11.63 7.37
N THR A 278 -18.02 11.05 8.13
CA THR A 278 -17.73 10.43 9.42
C THR A 278 -18.20 8.99 9.44
N LEU A 279 -17.40 8.13 10.05
CA LEU A 279 -17.70 6.73 10.34
C LEU A 279 -17.43 6.44 11.81
N GLU A 280 -18.18 5.49 12.35
CA GLU A 280 -17.98 4.96 13.70
C GLU A 280 -17.28 3.60 13.61
N GLY A 281 -16.12 3.48 14.26
CA GLY A 281 -15.30 2.25 14.22
C GLY A 281 -16.06 1.02 14.71
N LYS A 282 -16.93 1.18 15.73
CA LYS A 282 -17.75 0.10 16.28
C LYS A 282 -18.71 -0.55 15.28
N ASP A 283 -19.07 0.17 14.20
CA ASP A 283 -20.00 -0.32 13.19
C ASP A 283 -19.28 -1.06 12.03
N ILE A 284 -17.94 -1.02 12.01
CA ILE A 284 -17.15 -1.71 11.02
C ILE A 284 -17.04 -3.20 11.39
N LYS A 285 -17.20 -4.06 10.40
CA LYS A 285 -17.09 -5.52 10.51
C LYS A 285 -15.91 -6.03 9.69
N PRO A 286 -15.45 -7.27 9.89
CA PRO A 286 -14.51 -7.89 8.97
C PRO A 286 -15.03 -7.87 7.53
N MET A 287 -14.24 -7.33 6.61
CA MET A 287 -14.63 -7.03 5.23
C MET A 287 -13.91 -7.95 4.26
N VAL A 288 -14.55 -8.21 3.12
CA VAL A 288 -13.95 -8.96 2.01
C VAL A 288 -14.50 -8.44 0.68
N THR A 289 -13.67 -8.38 -0.35
CA THR A 289 -14.17 -8.09 -1.70
C THR A 289 -14.76 -9.35 -2.34
N TRP A 290 -15.94 -9.23 -2.93
CA TRP A 290 -16.61 -10.32 -3.65
C TRP A 290 -16.42 -10.22 -5.17
N GLY A 291 -16.15 -9.02 -5.70
CA GLY A 291 -16.07 -8.75 -7.15
C GLY A 291 -14.66 -8.40 -7.61
N THR A 292 -14.58 -7.62 -8.70
CA THR A 292 -13.35 -7.30 -9.43
C THR A 292 -12.81 -5.89 -9.14
N SER A 293 -13.29 -5.26 -8.09
CA SER A 293 -12.89 -3.92 -7.68
C SER A 293 -12.81 -3.84 -6.14
N PRO A 294 -11.93 -3.01 -5.56
CA PRO A 294 -11.90 -2.80 -4.10
C PRO A 294 -13.19 -2.19 -3.53
N GLN A 295 -14.05 -1.56 -4.35
CA GLN A 295 -15.38 -1.10 -3.93
C GLN A 295 -16.41 -2.23 -3.86
N ASP A 296 -16.17 -3.36 -4.53
CA ASP A 296 -17.05 -4.53 -4.51
C ASP A 296 -16.86 -5.30 -3.21
N VAL A 297 -17.16 -4.68 -2.10
CA VAL A 297 -16.89 -5.17 -0.75
C VAL A 297 -18.18 -5.46 0.01
N VAL A 298 -18.13 -6.50 0.82
CA VAL A 298 -19.21 -6.87 1.76
C VAL A 298 -18.59 -7.31 3.09
N THR A 299 -19.43 -7.36 4.14
CA THR A 299 -19.00 -7.95 5.40
C THR A 299 -18.89 -9.49 5.26
N ILE A 300 -18.04 -10.11 6.06
CA ILE A 300 -17.88 -11.58 6.05
C ILE A 300 -19.19 -12.34 6.37
N ASP A 301 -20.12 -11.71 7.09
CA ASP A 301 -21.45 -12.25 7.38
C ASP A 301 -22.44 -12.01 6.23
N GLY A 302 -22.03 -11.32 5.17
CA GLY A 302 -22.88 -10.91 4.06
C GLY A 302 -23.08 -11.99 3.00
N LYS A 303 -23.74 -11.58 1.93
CA LYS A 303 -23.99 -12.37 0.73
C LYS A 303 -23.46 -11.65 -0.49
N VAL A 304 -23.11 -12.41 -1.51
CA VAL A 304 -22.77 -11.89 -2.83
C VAL A 304 -23.99 -11.16 -3.40
N PRO A 305 -23.84 -9.91 -3.88
CA PRO A 305 -24.95 -9.12 -4.39
C PRO A 305 -25.70 -9.78 -5.53
N ASN A 306 -26.99 -9.51 -5.61
CA ASN A 306 -27.86 -9.99 -6.67
C ASN A 306 -28.20 -8.84 -7.62
N PRO A 307 -27.79 -8.90 -8.91
CA PRO A 307 -28.04 -7.85 -9.89
C PRO A 307 -29.54 -7.59 -10.13
N GLU A 308 -30.41 -8.60 -9.91
CA GLU A 308 -31.87 -8.42 -10.06
C GLU A 308 -32.49 -7.53 -8.96
N LYS A 309 -31.76 -7.27 -7.87
CA LYS A 309 -32.18 -6.39 -6.77
C LYS A 309 -31.66 -4.95 -6.95
N GLU A 310 -30.84 -4.70 -7.98
CA GLU A 310 -30.29 -3.38 -8.28
C GLU A 310 -31.16 -2.66 -9.32
N PHE A 311 -31.51 -1.43 -9.05
CA PHE A 311 -32.36 -0.60 -9.92
C PHE A 311 -31.54 0.23 -10.91
N ASP A 312 -30.32 0.58 -10.56
CA ASP A 312 -29.38 1.27 -11.43
C ASP A 312 -28.82 0.29 -12.47
N ILE A 313 -29.07 0.58 -13.75
CA ILE A 313 -28.71 -0.31 -14.84
C ILE A 313 -27.18 -0.49 -14.97
N ASP A 314 -26.41 0.56 -14.72
CA ASP A 314 -24.95 0.49 -14.83
C ASP A 314 -24.37 -0.33 -13.68
N LYS A 315 -24.88 -0.17 -12.47
CA LYS A 315 -24.52 -1.01 -11.32
C LYS A 315 -24.95 -2.46 -11.53
N LYS A 316 -26.16 -2.70 -12.03
CA LYS A 316 -26.64 -4.03 -12.37
C LYS A 316 -25.69 -4.72 -13.33
N ASN A 317 -25.30 -4.04 -14.41
CA ASN A 317 -24.36 -4.57 -15.40
C ASN A 317 -22.98 -4.81 -14.82
N SER A 318 -22.49 -3.91 -13.98
CA SER A 318 -21.22 -4.04 -13.26
C SER A 318 -21.21 -5.27 -12.33
N ILE A 319 -22.27 -5.45 -11.53
CA ILE A 319 -22.43 -6.63 -10.67
C ILE A 319 -22.42 -7.91 -11.51
N GLN A 320 -23.21 -7.96 -12.60
CA GLN A 320 -23.28 -9.13 -13.46
C GLN A 320 -21.92 -9.47 -14.09
N ARG A 321 -21.17 -8.48 -14.54
CA ARG A 321 -19.81 -8.67 -15.08
C ARG A 321 -18.86 -9.23 -14.02
N SER A 322 -18.86 -8.65 -12.81
CA SER A 322 -18.03 -9.13 -11.71
C SER A 322 -18.39 -10.57 -11.31
N LEU A 323 -19.68 -10.91 -11.24
CA LEU A 323 -20.14 -12.28 -10.96
C LEU A 323 -19.63 -13.28 -12.01
N ASN A 324 -19.72 -12.91 -13.28
CA ASN A 324 -19.27 -13.77 -14.38
C ASN A 324 -17.77 -14.03 -14.30
N TYR A 325 -16.95 -12.98 -14.11
CA TYR A 325 -15.50 -13.12 -13.99
C TYR A 325 -15.12 -13.93 -12.74
N MET A 326 -15.70 -13.59 -11.60
CA MET A 326 -15.43 -14.25 -10.33
C MET A 326 -16.04 -15.66 -10.26
N GLY A 327 -16.89 -16.06 -11.22
CA GLY A 327 -17.56 -17.36 -11.21
C GLY A 327 -18.42 -17.56 -9.95
N LEU A 328 -19.11 -16.51 -9.52
CA LEU A 328 -19.96 -16.51 -8.33
C LEU A 328 -21.44 -16.48 -8.70
N LYS A 329 -22.26 -17.06 -7.84
CA LYS A 329 -23.73 -16.97 -7.95
C LYS A 329 -24.24 -15.87 -7.02
N PRO A 330 -25.28 -15.13 -7.43
CA PRO A 330 -25.96 -14.17 -6.55
C PRO A 330 -26.50 -14.83 -5.28
N ASP A 331 -26.63 -14.06 -4.23
CA ASP A 331 -27.22 -14.43 -2.93
C ASP A 331 -26.52 -15.57 -2.16
N ILE A 332 -25.40 -16.12 -2.65
CA ILE A 332 -24.61 -17.07 -1.85
C ILE A 332 -23.96 -16.39 -0.65
N SER A 333 -23.81 -17.12 0.44
CA SER A 333 -23.03 -16.63 1.58
C SER A 333 -21.56 -16.46 1.18
N VAL A 334 -20.94 -15.38 1.59
CA VAL A 334 -19.50 -15.16 1.37
C VAL A 334 -18.66 -16.30 1.94
N LYS A 335 -19.09 -16.87 3.09
CA LYS A 335 -18.40 -17.99 3.75
C LYS A 335 -18.43 -19.31 2.95
N ASP A 336 -19.31 -19.41 1.97
CA ASP A 336 -19.38 -20.58 1.09
C ASP A 336 -18.42 -20.52 -0.09
N ILE A 337 -17.70 -19.37 -0.25
CA ILE A 337 -16.73 -19.19 -1.33
C ILE A 337 -15.44 -19.91 -0.97
N LYS A 338 -15.18 -21.02 -1.66
CA LYS A 338 -13.93 -21.79 -1.53
C LYS A 338 -12.76 -21.04 -2.14
N ILE A 339 -11.57 -21.22 -1.58
CA ILE A 339 -10.31 -20.63 -2.07
C ILE A 339 -9.31 -21.74 -2.40
N ASP A 340 -8.45 -21.47 -3.38
CA ASP A 340 -7.38 -22.37 -3.81
C ASP A 340 -6.01 -21.89 -3.28
N LYS A 341 -5.87 -20.57 -3.11
CA LYS A 341 -4.61 -19.94 -2.72
C LYS A 341 -4.80 -18.87 -1.67
N VAL A 342 -3.77 -18.67 -0.84
CA VAL A 342 -3.66 -17.55 0.09
C VAL A 342 -2.36 -16.82 -0.13
N PHE A 343 -2.43 -15.49 -0.20
CA PHE A 343 -1.29 -14.60 -0.28
C PHE A 343 -1.31 -13.59 0.87
N ILE A 344 -0.27 -13.62 1.71
CA ILE A 344 -0.02 -12.63 2.75
C ILE A 344 1.26 -11.87 2.39
N GLY A 345 1.17 -10.55 2.18
CA GLY A 345 2.28 -9.74 1.72
C GLY A 345 1.82 -8.41 1.13
N SER A 346 2.59 -7.86 0.18
CA SER A 346 2.34 -6.57 -0.47
C SER A 346 2.77 -5.36 0.36
N CYS A 347 2.93 -4.20 -0.28
CA CYS A 347 3.15 -2.93 0.43
C CYS A 347 2.00 -2.58 1.39
N THR A 348 0.83 -3.18 1.20
CA THR A 348 -0.35 -2.97 2.04
C THR A 348 -0.22 -3.69 3.38
N ASN A 349 0.13 -4.99 3.36
CA ASN A 349 0.12 -5.85 4.55
C ASN A 349 1.28 -6.87 4.56
N GLY A 350 2.50 -6.41 4.30
CA GLY A 350 3.72 -7.22 4.41
C GLY A 350 4.66 -6.77 5.54
N ARG A 351 4.20 -5.95 6.50
CA ARG A 351 4.98 -5.44 7.61
C ARG A 351 4.93 -6.38 8.81
N ILE A 352 5.80 -6.15 9.79
CA ILE A 352 5.93 -7.06 10.94
C ILE A 352 4.63 -7.24 11.73
N GLU A 353 3.83 -6.18 11.92
CA GLU A 353 2.54 -6.28 12.62
C GLU A 353 1.56 -7.15 11.85
N ASP A 354 1.50 -7.03 10.51
CA ASP A 354 0.65 -7.83 9.64
C ASP A 354 0.97 -9.33 9.77
N LEU A 355 2.27 -9.66 9.81
CA LEU A 355 2.73 -11.04 9.99
C LEU A 355 2.40 -11.59 11.38
N ARG A 356 2.56 -10.77 12.43
CA ARG A 356 2.17 -11.14 13.80
C ARG A 356 0.67 -11.42 13.92
N GLU A 357 -0.17 -10.58 13.30
CA GLU A 357 -1.63 -10.79 13.29
C GLU A 357 -2.01 -12.12 12.63
N ALA A 358 -1.47 -12.41 11.45
CA ALA A 358 -1.73 -13.67 10.75
C ALA A 358 -1.18 -14.88 11.54
N ALA A 359 0.05 -14.79 12.05
CA ALA A 359 0.68 -15.87 12.82
C ALA A 359 -0.10 -16.21 14.11
N LYS A 360 -0.69 -15.20 14.76
CA LYS A 360 -1.55 -15.42 15.96
C LYS A 360 -2.74 -16.32 15.64
N ILE A 361 -3.35 -16.17 14.45
CA ILE A 361 -4.48 -17.01 14.00
C ILE A 361 -4.02 -18.42 13.62
N LEU A 362 -2.83 -18.54 13.01
CA LEU A 362 -2.26 -19.80 12.51
C LEU A 362 -1.64 -20.68 13.58
N LYS A 363 -1.32 -20.11 14.74
CA LYS A 363 -0.62 -20.82 15.83
C LYS A 363 -1.35 -22.14 16.17
N ASP A 364 -0.61 -23.26 16.14
CA ASP A 364 -1.07 -24.62 16.41
C ASP A 364 -2.18 -25.13 15.47
N LYS A 365 -2.32 -24.53 14.27
CA LYS A 365 -3.31 -24.93 13.26
C LYS A 365 -2.62 -25.26 11.93
N LYS A 366 -3.31 -26.02 11.11
CA LYS A 366 -2.89 -26.37 9.74
C LYS A 366 -3.85 -25.72 8.73
N ILE A 367 -3.32 -25.36 7.58
CA ILE A 367 -4.13 -24.94 6.44
C ILE A 367 -4.89 -26.13 5.83
N ALA A 368 -5.99 -25.85 5.15
CA ALA A 368 -6.75 -26.87 4.44
C ALA A 368 -5.90 -27.55 3.35
N ASN A 369 -6.00 -28.87 3.20
CA ASN A 369 -5.12 -29.67 2.34
C ASN A 369 -5.11 -29.26 0.86
N HIS A 370 -6.19 -28.63 0.38
CA HIS A 370 -6.31 -28.18 -1.01
C HIS A 370 -5.82 -26.73 -1.22
N VAL A 371 -5.48 -26.01 -0.15
CA VAL A 371 -5.03 -24.62 -0.22
C VAL A 371 -3.51 -24.57 -0.32
N SER A 372 -3.03 -23.81 -1.29
CA SER A 372 -1.63 -23.39 -1.37
C SER A 372 -1.50 -22.00 -0.76
N ALA A 373 -0.61 -21.83 0.20
CA ALA A 373 -0.47 -20.56 0.91
C ALA A 373 0.97 -20.08 0.94
N MET A 374 1.17 -18.76 0.72
CA MET A 374 2.47 -18.13 0.81
C MET A 374 2.42 -16.87 1.65
N VAL A 375 3.52 -16.59 2.33
CA VAL A 375 3.75 -15.34 3.04
C VAL A 375 5.05 -14.72 2.56
N VAL A 376 4.97 -13.44 2.18
CA VAL A 376 6.08 -12.67 1.61
C VAL A 376 6.33 -11.46 2.51
N PRO A 377 7.40 -11.46 3.32
CA PRO A 377 7.79 -10.30 4.10
C PRO A 377 8.03 -9.09 3.20
N GLY A 378 7.69 -7.90 3.68
CA GLY A 378 7.77 -6.68 2.87
C GLY A 378 9.20 -6.16 2.66
N SER A 379 10.15 -6.56 3.52
CA SER A 379 11.57 -6.23 3.40
C SER A 379 12.43 -7.30 4.06
N GLY A 380 13.73 -7.28 3.77
CA GLY A 380 14.70 -8.14 4.44
C GLY A 380 14.79 -7.87 5.94
N LEU A 381 14.57 -6.61 6.36
CA LEU A 381 14.53 -6.26 7.79
C LEU A 381 13.29 -6.82 8.47
N VAL A 382 12.14 -6.79 7.82
CA VAL A 382 10.90 -7.44 8.32
C VAL A 382 11.11 -8.94 8.41
N LYS A 383 11.73 -9.54 7.37
CA LYS A 383 12.03 -10.99 7.35
C LYS A 383 12.93 -11.38 8.53
N GLU A 384 14.04 -10.67 8.71
CA GLU A 384 14.98 -10.91 9.80
C GLU A 384 14.29 -10.81 11.18
N GLN A 385 13.48 -9.76 11.37
CA GLN A 385 12.73 -9.59 12.62
C GLN A 385 11.69 -10.71 12.82
N ALA A 386 10.96 -11.09 11.80
CA ALA A 386 9.97 -12.17 11.86
C ALA A 386 10.61 -13.51 12.21
N GLU A 387 11.80 -13.80 11.66
CA GLU A 387 12.58 -15.01 11.96
C GLU A 387 13.12 -14.99 13.41
N GLN A 388 13.60 -13.84 13.89
CA GLN A 388 14.01 -13.67 15.29
C GLN A 388 12.86 -13.89 16.28
N GLU A 389 11.64 -13.50 15.91
CA GLU A 389 10.42 -13.72 16.68
C GLU A 389 9.83 -15.14 16.50
N GLY A 390 10.38 -15.95 15.58
CA GLY A 390 9.92 -17.31 15.28
C GLY A 390 8.61 -17.38 14.51
N LEU A 391 8.20 -16.28 13.85
CA LEU A 391 6.97 -16.24 13.06
C LEU A 391 7.08 -17.12 11.81
N ASP A 392 8.27 -17.21 11.21
CA ASP A 392 8.58 -18.12 10.10
C ASP A 392 8.21 -19.56 10.43
N LYS A 393 8.56 -20.04 11.63
CA LYS A 393 8.25 -21.38 12.09
C LYS A 393 6.75 -21.61 12.22
N ILE A 394 6.00 -20.60 12.68
CA ILE A 394 4.52 -20.69 12.77
C ILE A 394 3.92 -20.85 11.36
N PHE A 395 4.34 -20.02 10.40
CA PHE A 395 3.87 -20.10 9.01
C PHE A 395 4.23 -21.42 8.37
N ILE A 396 5.49 -21.85 8.44
CA ILE A 396 5.97 -23.12 7.88
C ILE A 396 5.24 -24.31 8.51
N ASN A 397 5.13 -24.34 9.83
CA ASN A 397 4.42 -25.38 10.54
C ASN A 397 2.94 -25.44 10.19
N SER A 398 2.31 -24.30 9.87
CA SER A 398 0.92 -24.28 9.42
C SER A 398 0.75 -24.75 7.97
N GLY A 399 1.83 -24.78 7.16
CA GLY A 399 1.83 -25.19 5.77
C GLY A 399 1.96 -24.06 4.75
N PHE A 400 2.34 -22.85 5.20
CA PHE A 400 2.68 -21.74 4.31
C PHE A 400 4.10 -21.88 3.76
N GLU A 401 4.31 -21.41 2.55
CA GLU A 401 5.63 -21.15 2.00
C GLU A 401 6.17 -19.82 2.55
N TRP A 402 7.33 -19.86 3.20
CA TRP A 402 8.06 -18.69 3.69
C TRP A 402 8.96 -18.17 2.58
N ARG A 403 8.74 -16.94 2.13
CA ARG A 403 9.32 -16.39 0.91
C ARG A 403 10.36 -15.30 1.16
N GLU A 404 11.16 -14.98 0.15
CA GLU A 404 12.03 -13.80 0.14
C GLU A 404 11.23 -12.52 -0.13
N PRO A 405 11.72 -11.35 0.36
CA PRO A 405 11.00 -10.08 0.28
C PRO A 405 10.76 -9.59 -1.16
N GLY A 406 9.62 -8.98 -1.42
CA GLY A 406 9.28 -8.37 -2.71
C GLY A 406 7.79 -8.16 -2.90
N CYS A 407 7.40 -7.56 -4.01
CA CYS A 407 5.98 -7.34 -4.36
C CYS A 407 5.23 -8.63 -4.68
N SER A 408 5.90 -9.66 -5.22
CA SER A 408 5.34 -10.99 -5.47
C SER A 408 4.00 -10.93 -6.22
N MET A 409 3.00 -11.66 -5.73
CA MET A 409 1.66 -11.70 -6.33
C MET A 409 0.90 -10.37 -6.30
N CYS A 410 1.38 -9.32 -5.64
CA CYS A 410 0.66 -8.04 -5.62
C CYS A 410 0.44 -7.48 -7.04
N LEU A 411 1.44 -7.61 -7.92
CA LEU A 411 1.39 -7.23 -9.34
C LEU A 411 1.62 -8.41 -10.29
N ALA A 412 2.12 -9.53 -9.78
CA ALA A 412 2.42 -10.73 -10.56
C ALA A 412 3.39 -10.50 -11.75
N MET A 413 4.40 -9.65 -11.55
CA MET A 413 5.46 -9.41 -12.54
C MET A 413 6.57 -10.45 -12.47
N ASN A 414 6.66 -11.22 -11.38
CA ASN A 414 7.57 -12.35 -11.23
C ASN A 414 6.85 -13.70 -11.44
N ALA A 415 7.46 -14.79 -11.01
CA ALA A 415 6.89 -16.14 -11.17
C ALA A 415 5.66 -16.42 -10.30
N ASP A 416 5.40 -15.58 -9.28
CA ASP A 416 4.27 -15.75 -8.37
C ASP A 416 2.98 -15.23 -9.01
N LYS A 417 2.23 -16.15 -9.64
CA LYS A 417 1.00 -15.83 -10.39
C LYS A 417 -0.11 -16.82 -10.07
N LEU A 418 -1.36 -16.35 -10.18
CA LEU A 418 -2.54 -17.20 -10.22
C LEU A 418 -2.69 -17.83 -11.59
N LYS A 419 -3.14 -19.07 -11.60
CA LYS A 419 -3.65 -19.75 -12.79
C LYS A 419 -5.05 -19.22 -13.13
N PRO A 420 -5.51 -19.39 -14.40
CA PRO A 420 -6.88 -19.07 -14.76
C PRO A 420 -7.88 -19.77 -13.82
N GLU A 421 -8.88 -19.02 -13.36
CA GLU A 421 -9.93 -19.42 -12.42
C GLU A 421 -9.48 -19.75 -10.99
N GLU A 422 -8.17 -19.82 -10.70
CA GLU A 422 -7.64 -20.01 -9.35
C GLU A 422 -8.06 -18.84 -8.46
N ARG A 423 -8.60 -19.16 -7.30
CA ARG A 423 -9.18 -18.18 -6.37
C ARG A 423 -8.26 -17.93 -5.19
N CYS A 424 -7.92 -16.69 -4.97
CA CYS A 424 -6.99 -16.25 -3.92
C CYS A 424 -7.66 -15.38 -2.87
N ALA A 425 -7.46 -15.70 -1.60
CA ALA A 425 -7.63 -14.78 -0.49
C ALA A 425 -6.32 -14.02 -0.30
N SER A 426 -6.35 -12.70 -0.49
CA SER A 426 -5.14 -11.88 -0.65
C SER A 426 -5.13 -10.63 0.21
N THR A 427 -4.00 -10.33 0.82
CA THR A 427 -3.79 -9.08 1.56
C THR A 427 -3.28 -7.93 0.68
N SER A 428 -3.21 -8.10 -0.64
CA SER A 428 -2.84 -7.05 -1.57
C SER A 428 -3.87 -5.90 -1.59
N ASN A 429 -3.65 -4.92 -2.45
CA ASN A 429 -4.45 -3.68 -2.50
C ASN A 429 -5.43 -3.64 -3.66
N ARG A 430 -5.21 -4.40 -4.74
CA ARG A 430 -6.02 -4.42 -5.96
C ARG A 430 -6.43 -5.82 -6.36
N ASN A 431 -7.63 -5.94 -6.92
CA ASN A 431 -8.20 -7.21 -7.37
C ASN A 431 -8.93 -7.10 -8.72
N PHE A 432 -8.57 -6.13 -9.56
CA PHE A 432 -9.14 -6.08 -10.91
C PHE A 432 -8.77 -7.31 -11.74
N GLU A 433 -9.52 -7.55 -12.82
CA GLU A 433 -9.35 -8.69 -13.69
C GLU A 433 -7.88 -8.88 -14.14
N GLY A 434 -7.31 -10.02 -13.86
CA GLY A 434 -5.94 -10.36 -14.23
C GLY A 434 -4.83 -9.81 -13.34
N ARG A 435 -5.12 -9.04 -12.28
CA ARG A 435 -4.10 -8.38 -11.44
C ARG A 435 -3.06 -9.33 -10.87
N GLN A 436 -3.46 -10.47 -10.35
CA GLN A 436 -2.56 -11.48 -9.77
C GLN A 436 -2.26 -12.64 -10.72
N GLY A 437 -2.60 -12.50 -11.99
CA GLY A 437 -2.45 -13.50 -13.05
C GLY A 437 -3.68 -13.53 -13.96
N ARG A 438 -3.45 -13.81 -15.24
CA ARG A 438 -4.53 -13.81 -16.24
C ARG A 438 -5.65 -14.79 -15.86
N GLY A 439 -6.87 -14.30 -15.72
CA GLY A 439 -8.04 -15.09 -15.32
C GLY A 439 -8.07 -15.49 -13.84
N GLY A 440 -7.11 -15.03 -13.03
CA GLY A 440 -7.10 -15.25 -11.58
C GLY A 440 -8.21 -14.47 -10.88
N ARG A 441 -8.74 -15.01 -9.79
CA ARG A 441 -9.88 -14.49 -9.02
C ARG A 441 -9.40 -14.11 -7.62
N THR A 442 -9.39 -12.82 -7.30
CA THR A 442 -8.79 -12.31 -6.05
C THR A 442 -9.84 -11.69 -5.13
N HIS A 443 -9.84 -12.10 -3.88
CA HIS A 443 -10.60 -11.50 -2.78
C HIS A 443 -9.65 -10.77 -1.84
N LEU A 444 -9.83 -9.46 -1.67
CA LEU A 444 -9.06 -8.64 -0.74
C LEU A 444 -9.64 -8.76 0.67
N LEU A 445 -8.76 -8.94 1.65
CA LEU A 445 -9.12 -9.05 3.06
C LEU A 445 -7.89 -8.77 3.95
N SER A 446 -8.09 -8.74 5.28
CA SER A 446 -7.01 -8.51 6.25
C SER A 446 -6.10 -9.72 6.42
N PRO A 447 -4.85 -9.55 6.95
CA PRO A 447 -3.94 -10.66 7.23
C PRO A 447 -4.55 -11.74 8.13
N ALA A 448 -5.26 -11.34 9.16
CA ALA A 448 -5.95 -12.27 10.06
C ALA A 448 -7.07 -13.06 9.34
N MET A 449 -7.84 -12.39 8.48
CA MET A 449 -8.85 -13.02 7.65
C MET A 449 -8.25 -13.97 6.59
N ALA A 450 -7.08 -13.61 6.01
CA ALA A 450 -6.35 -14.49 5.09
C ALA A 450 -5.89 -15.79 5.79
N ALA A 451 -5.39 -15.67 7.03
CA ALA A 451 -5.03 -16.81 7.85
C ALA A 451 -6.24 -17.70 8.18
N ALA A 452 -7.38 -17.11 8.55
CA ALA A 452 -8.63 -17.83 8.79
C ALA A 452 -9.10 -18.57 7.53
N ALA A 453 -9.04 -17.91 6.37
CA ALA A 453 -9.39 -18.52 5.09
C ALA A 453 -8.46 -19.69 4.72
N ALA A 454 -7.16 -19.59 5.01
CA ALA A 454 -6.22 -20.68 4.79
C ALA A 454 -6.58 -21.94 5.61
N ILE A 455 -6.99 -21.75 6.87
CA ILE A 455 -7.37 -22.86 7.76
C ILE A 455 -8.67 -23.52 7.29
N SER A 456 -9.68 -22.73 6.95
CA SER A 456 -11.01 -23.25 6.57
C SER A 456 -11.08 -23.77 5.14
N GLY A 457 -10.23 -23.28 4.22
CA GLY A 457 -10.30 -23.56 2.78
C GLY A 457 -11.42 -22.79 2.06
N SER A 458 -12.04 -21.84 2.73
CA SER A 458 -13.05 -20.92 2.22
C SER A 458 -12.88 -19.55 2.87
N LEU A 459 -13.52 -18.50 2.36
CA LEU A 459 -13.59 -17.25 3.08
C LEU A 459 -14.26 -17.49 4.44
N ASP A 460 -13.62 -17.11 5.54
CA ASP A 460 -14.16 -17.40 6.88
C ASP A 460 -13.96 -16.24 7.84
N ASP A 461 -14.73 -16.27 8.89
CA ASP A 461 -14.78 -15.26 9.93
C ASP A 461 -13.66 -15.45 10.94
N VAL A 462 -12.69 -14.53 10.95
CA VAL A 462 -11.54 -14.58 11.85
C VAL A 462 -11.93 -14.61 13.33
N ARG A 463 -13.09 -14.07 13.70
CA ARG A 463 -13.59 -14.06 15.09
C ARG A 463 -13.78 -15.45 15.69
N LYS A 464 -13.95 -16.47 14.85
CA LYS A 464 -13.99 -17.88 15.29
C LYS A 464 -12.64 -18.41 15.79
N TYR A 465 -11.56 -17.75 15.45
CA TYR A 465 -10.17 -18.17 15.72
C TYR A 465 -9.48 -17.31 16.78
N GLN A 466 -10.17 -16.29 17.28
CA GLN A 466 -9.70 -15.40 18.34
C GLN A 466 -10.36 -15.80 19.65
N ASN A 467 -9.65 -16.59 20.45
CA ASN A 467 -10.05 -16.93 21.83
C ASN A 467 -9.52 -15.89 22.81
#